data_43bf8dc2db7b92a19b569311f6a6ae85
#
_entry.id   43bf8dc2db7b92a19b569311f6a6ae85
#
_cell.length_a   1.000
_cell.length_b   1.000
_cell.length_c   1.000
_cell.angle_alpha   90.00
_cell.angle_beta   90.00
_cell.angle_gamma   90.00
#
_symmetry.space_group_name_H-M   'P 1'
#
loop_
_entity.id
_entity.type
_entity.pdbx_description
1 polymer ?
#
loop_
_entity_poly.entity_id
_entity_poly.type
_entity_poly.pdbx_seq_one_letter_code
_entity_poly.pdbx_strand_id
1 'polypeptide(L)' 'MEENEKMKDWLTELMSCTACHLRDEGNRGPTRYSGECASPLMFVGEGPGGVEDEYGVPLVGPSGQLLDKALWSVGLT' A
#
# COMPACT_ATOMS: atom_id res chain seq x y z
N MET A 1 15.34 -0.48 6.55
CA MET A 1 15.86 -1.53 5.65
C MET A 1 15.65 -1.14 4.20
N GLU A 2 16.66 -1.31 3.39
CA GLU A 2 16.61 -0.96 1.99
C GLU A 2 15.98 -2.06 1.15
N GLU A 3 15.35 -1.68 0.04
CA GLU A 3 14.84 -2.62 -0.93
C GLU A 3 16.00 -3.34 -1.62
N ASN A 4 15.86 -4.64 -1.82
CA ASN A 4 16.80 -5.39 -2.63
C ASN A 4 16.37 -5.38 -4.11
N GLU A 5 17.18 -5.95 -5.00
CA GLU A 5 16.90 -5.99 -6.43
C GLU A 5 15.55 -6.64 -6.76
N LYS A 6 15.23 -7.74 -6.06
CA LYS A 6 13.95 -8.45 -6.29
C LYS A 6 12.75 -7.59 -5.94
N MET A 7 12.84 -6.82 -4.86
CA MET A 7 11.76 -5.93 -4.46
C MET A 7 11.58 -4.80 -5.45
N LYS A 8 12.67 -4.25 -5.97
CA LYS A 8 12.61 -3.20 -6.97
C LYS A 8 11.99 -3.70 -8.27
N ASP A 9 12.36 -4.88 -8.71
CA ASP A 9 11.80 -5.49 -9.93
C ASP A 9 10.30 -5.76 -9.75
N TRP A 10 9.92 -6.36 -8.63
CA TRP A 10 8.52 -6.61 -8.30
C TRP A 10 7.70 -5.32 -8.27
N LEU A 11 8.23 -4.29 -7.65
CA LEU A 11 7.54 -3.02 -7.52
C LEU A 11 7.34 -2.35 -8.88
N THR A 12 8.35 -2.45 -9.76
CA THR A 12 8.25 -1.93 -11.13
C THR A 12 7.12 -2.61 -11.89
N GLU A 13 7.03 -3.94 -11.80
CA GLU A 13 5.93 -4.69 -12.42
C GLU A 13 4.58 -4.30 -11.85
N LEU A 14 4.50 -4.17 -10.52
CA LEU A 14 3.26 -3.81 -9.85
C LEU A 14 2.75 -2.44 -10.31
N MET A 15 3.61 -1.45 -10.33
CA MET A 15 3.20 -0.08 -10.66
C MET A 15 2.75 0.09 -12.11
N SER A 16 3.15 -0.82 -12.99
CA SER A 16 2.71 -0.82 -14.39
C SER A 16 1.64 -1.89 -14.68
N CYS A 17 1.11 -2.55 -13.66
CA CYS A 17 0.19 -3.67 -13.84
C CYS A 17 -1.14 -3.26 -14.49
N THR A 18 -1.55 -4.02 -15.50
CA THR A 18 -2.84 -3.87 -16.17
C THR A 18 -3.58 -5.21 -16.27
N ALA A 19 -3.31 -6.12 -15.33
CA ALA A 19 -3.82 -7.49 -15.40
C ALA A 19 -5.34 -7.60 -15.17
N CYS A 20 -5.96 -6.57 -14.58
CA CYS A 20 -7.40 -6.55 -14.38
C CYS A 20 -7.97 -5.19 -14.83
N HIS A 21 -9.29 -5.09 -14.80
CA HIS A 21 -10.00 -3.90 -15.29
C HIS A 21 -9.96 -2.68 -14.36
N LEU A 22 -9.40 -2.79 -13.17
CA LEU A 22 -9.46 -1.71 -12.18
C LEU A 22 -8.79 -0.42 -12.65
N ARG A 23 -7.68 -0.53 -13.38
CA ARG A 23 -7.04 0.66 -13.94
C ARG A 23 -7.92 1.34 -14.98
N ASP A 24 -8.68 0.54 -15.74
CA ASP A 24 -9.56 1.06 -16.80
C ASP A 24 -10.79 1.79 -16.25
N GLU A 25 -11.08 1.66 -14.97
CA GLU A 25 -12.19 2.32 -14.30
C GLU A 25 -11.82 3.72 -13.78
N GLY A 26 -10.74 4.30 -14.27
CA GLY A 26 -10.30 5.63 -13.87
C GLY A 26 -9.35 5.64 -12.69
N ASN A 27 -8.94 4.49 -12.21
CA ASN A 27 -7.98 4.37 -11.13
C ASN A 27 -6.55 4.53 -11.65
N ARG A 28 -5.65 4.94 -10.79
CA ARG A 28 -4.24 5.16 -11.16
C ARG A 28 -3.40 3.89 -11.13
N GLY A 29 -4.00 2.78 -10.73
CA GLY A 29 -3.34 1.49 -10.65
C GLY A 29 -3.05 1.08 -9.22
N PRO A 30 -2.28 -0.02 -9.04
CA PRO A 30 -1.97 -0.52 -7.69
C PRO A 30 -1.17 0.48 -6.87
N THR A 31 -1.37 0.43 -5.55
CA THR A 31 -0.50 1.17 -4.64
C THR A 31 0.74 0.33 -4.34
N ARG A 32 1.81 0.99 -3.96
CA ARG A 32 2.99 0.30 -3.48
C ARG A 32 2.82 -0.10 -2.00
N TYR A 33 3.75 -0.90 -1.47
CA TYR A 33 3.78 -1.17 -0.04
C TYR A 33 4.28 0.06 0.74
N SER A 34 4.00 0.09 2.03
CA SER A 34 4.49 1.10 2.94
C SER A 34 5.17 0.41 4.12
N GLY A 35 6.20 1.04 4.68
CA GLY A 35 6.94 0.50 5.80
C GLY A 35 8.17 -0.29 5.38
N GLU A 36 8.74 -1.04 6.31
CA GLU A 36 9.98 -1.78 6.10
C GLU A 36 9.73 -3.20 5.61
N CYS A 37 10.51 -3.64 4.64
CA CYS A 37 10.38 -4.97 4.04
C CYS A 37 10.61 -6.10 5.03
N ALA A 38 11.41 -5.87 6.08
CA ALA A 38 11.74 -6.89 7.07
C ALA A 38 10.86 -6.84 8.31
N SER A 39 9.77 -6.08 8.29
CA SER A 39 8.86 -6.00 9.43
C SER A 39 8.24 -7.37 9.74
N PRO A 40 8.16 -7.77 11.02
CA PRO A 40 7.55 -9.05 11.38
C PRO A 40 6.03 -9.08 11.27
N LEU A 41 5.41 -7.92 11.07
CA LEU A 41 3.95 -7.80 10.99
C LEU A 41 3.58 -7.05 9.72
N MET A 42 2.61 -7.57 8.98
CA MET A 42 2.14 -6.94 7.76
C MET A 42 0.62 -6.82 7.77
N PHE A 43 0.12 -5.64 7.43
CA PHE A 43 -1.31 -5.41 7.26
C PHE A 43 -1.65 -5.45 5.77
N VAL A 44 -2.68 -6.22 5.44
CA VAL A 44 -3.14 -6.37 4.06
C VAL A 44 -4.57 -5.87 3.98
N GLY A 45 -4.80 -4.87 3.14
CA GLY A 45 -6.14 -4.34 2.90
C GLY A 45 -6.77 -4.95 1.67
N GLU A 46 -8.03 -4.64 1.44
CA GLU A 46 -8.78 -5.14 0.28
C GLU A 46 -8.37 -4.42 -1.01
N GLY A 47 -8.28 -3.10 -0.95
CA GLY A 47 -7.93 -2.30 -2.12
C GLY A 47 -7.79 -0.83 -1.78
N PRO A 48 -7.27 -0.02 -2.70
CA PRO A 48 -7.09 1.41 -2.46
C PRO A 48 -8.44 2.14 -2.38
N GLY A 49 -8.55 3.06 -1.42
CA GLY A 49 -9.61 4.05 -1.43
C GLY A 49 -9.21 5.25 -2.30
N GLY A 50 -10.02 6.29 -2.33
CA GLY A 50 -9.76 7.47 -3.16
C GLY A 50 -8.46 8.17 -2.82
N VAL A 51 -8.15 8.28 -1.53
CA VAL A 51 -6.90 8.94 -1.09
C VAL A 51 -5.69 8.09 -1.44
N GLU A 52 -5.78 6.77 -1.20
CA GLU A 52 -4.71 5.84 -1.55
C GLU A 52 -4.44 5.84 -3.06
N ASP A 53 -5.50 5.86 -3.87
CA ASP A 53 -5.36 5.90 -5.32
C ASP A 53 -4.65 7.17 -5.77
N GLU A 54 -4.97 8.29 -5.15
CA GLU A 54 -4.36 9.58 -5.49
C GLU A 54 -2.87 9.62 -5.17
N TYR A 55 -2.48 9.12 -3.99
CA TYR A 55 -1.08 9.20 -3.53
C TYR A 55 -0.25 7.97 -3.88
N GLY A 56 -0.88 6.87 -4.28
CA GLY A 56 -0.17 5.64 -4.63
C GLY A 56 0.40 4.90 -3.43
N VAL A 57 -0.09 5.17 -2.23
CA VAL A 57 0.41 4.60 -0.97
C VAL A 57 -0.77 4.00 -0.20
N PRO A 58 -0.61 2.82 0.43
CA PRO A 58 -1.70 2.20 1.17
C PRO A 58 -1.97 2.87 2.52
N LEU A 59 -3.22 2.77 2.98
CA LEU A 59 -3.63 3.14 4.34
C LEU A 59 -3.34 4.58 4.74
N VAL A 60 -3.53 5.53 3.81
CA VAL A 60 -3.34 6.96 4.07
C VAL A 60 -4.65 7.74 4.15
N GLY A 61 -5.79 7.10 3.84
CA GLY A 61 -7.10 7.71 3.93
C GLY A 61 -7.74 7.54 5.30
N PRO A 62 -9.08 7.75 5.39
CA PRO A 62 -9.79 7.67 6.68
C PRO A 62 -9.63 6.34 7.40
N SER A 63 -9.68 5.22 6.68
CA SER A 63 -9.50 3.89 7.29
C SER A 63 -8.10 3.71 7.86
N GLY A 64 -7.08 4.20 7.15
CA GLY A 64 -5.70 4.16 7.61
C GLY A 64 -5.48 5.01 8.84
N GLN A 65 -6.11 6.17 8.91
CA GLN A 65 -6.03 7.05 10.08
C GLN A 65 -6.67 6.40 11.30
N LEU A 66 -7.78 5.69 11.13
CA LEU A 66 -8.40 4.94 12.20
C LEU A 66 -7.50 3.80 12.66
N LEU A 67 -6.88 3.10 11.71
CA LEU A 67 -5.93 2.03 12.03
C LEU A 67 -4.75 2.57 12.84
N ASP A 68 -4.21 3.72 12.47
CA ASP A 68 -3.10 4.35 13.20
C ASP A 68 -3.48 4.62 14.65
N LYS A 69 -4.68 5.13 14.90
CA LYS A 69 -5.17 5.36 16.27
C LYS A 69 -5.29 4.06 17.05
N ALA A 70 -5.80 3.01 16.41
CA ALA A 70 -5.92 1.70 17.05
C ALA A 70 -4.55 1.12 17.40
N LEU A 71 -3.58 1.24 16.50
CA LEU A 71 -2.21 0.77 16.75
C LEU A 71 -1.55 1.54 17.89
N TRP A 72 -1.75 2.84 17.94
CA TRP A 72 -1.23 3.67 19.03
C TRP A 72 -1.80 3.24 20.37
N SER A 73 -3.09 2.88 20.41
CA SER A 73 -3.75 2.50 21.67
C SER A 73 -3.18 1.21 22.27
N VAL A 74 -2.52 0.38 21.48
CA VAL A 74 -1.89 -0.86 21.97
C VAL A 74 -0.36 -0.83 21.88
N GLY A 75 0.21 0.35 21.67
CA GLY A 75 1.65 0.54 21.68
C GLY A 75 2.40 0.14 20.42
N LEU A 76 1.68 -0.09 19.33
CA LEU A 76 2.27 -0.37 18.01
C LEU A 76 2.26 0.90 17.17
N THR A 77 3.40 1.38 16.75
CA THR A 77 3.49 2.59 15.94
C THR A 77 4.28 2.38 14.67
#